data_45f11f4701b72a45971b222dc7251cf2
#
_entry.id   45f11f4701b72a45971b222dc7251cf2
#
_cell.length_a   1.000
_cell.length_b   1.000
_cell.length_c   1.000
_cell.angle_alpha   90.00
_cell.angle_beta   90.00
_cell.angle_gamma   90.00
#
_symmetry.space_group_name_H-M   'P 1'
#
loop_
_entity.id
_entity.type
_entity.pdbx_description
1 polymer ?
#
loop_
_entity_poly.entity_id
_entity_poly.type
_entity_poly.pdbx_seq_one_letter_code
_entity_poly.pdbx_strand_id
1 'polypeptide(L)'
;CFIKIICMRIISGTNKGKRLVAPKKLPVRPTTDMAKEALFNILNNNFQFSQLSILDLFSGTGNIAYEFASRGSKEITAVDANYDCVKFIKKTAQELDFNITTIKSDVFKFLEKAYVKADIIFADPPYDFDEKEFLKIPQIVFEKNLLNQNGQLIIEHSKHTNLSDFPNFI
;
A
#
# COMPACT_ATOMS: atom_id res chain seq x y z
N CYS A 1 20.57 -0.91 25.08
CA CYS A 1 20.28 -0.28 23.79
C CYS A 1 19.35 -1.21 22.99
N PHE A 2 18.04 -0.93 22.99
CA PHE A 2 17.09 -1.76 22.21
C PHE A 2 17.22 -1.39 20.74
N ILE A 3 17.71 -2.34 19.94
CA ILE A 3 17.80 -2.19 18.50
C ILE A 3 16.41 -2.45 17.92
N LYS A 4 15.69 -1.41 17.53
CA LYS A 4 14.39 -1.53 16.86
C LYS A 4 14.59 -2.09 15.45
N ILE A 5 14.45 -3.41 15.31
CA ILE A 5 14.44 -4.08 14.00
C ILE A 5 13.03 -4.00 13.45
N ILE A 6 12.87 -3.48 12.24
CA ILE A 6 11.59 -3.51 11.53
C ILE A 6 11.48 -4.90 10.89
N CYS A 7 10.75 -5.79 11.55
CA CYS A 7 10.45 -7.12 11.06
C CYS A 7 9.00 -7.16 10.56
N MET A 8 8.82 -7.56 9.32
CA MET A 8 7.53 -7.79 8.68
C MET A 8 7.34 -9.28 8.44
N ARG A 9 6.13 -9.76 8.45
CA ARG A 9 5.80 -11.14 8.14
C ARG A 9 4.70 -11.21 7.09
N ILE A 10 4.88 -12.03 6.08
CA ILE A 10 3.82 -12.37 5.12
C ILE A 10 2.83 -13.31 5.82
N ILE A 11 1.55 -12.93 5.85
CA ILE A 11 0.53 -13.62 6.63
C ILE A 11 -0.03 -14.82 5.90
N SER A 12 -0.22 -14.71 4.57
CA SER A 12 -0.87 -15.75 3.79
C SER A 12 -0.29 -15.87 2.37
N GLY A 13 -0.78 -16.83 1.60
CA GLY A 13 -0.38 -17.06 0.21
C GLY A 13 0.87 -17.90 0.06
N THR A 14 1.52 -17.80 -1.09
CA THR A 14 2.67 -18.62 -1.50
C THR A 14 3.88 -18.49 -0.58
N ASN A 15 4.07 -17.29 0.01
CA ASN A 15 5.20 -16.98 0.88
C ASN A 15 4.78 -16.83 2.36
N LYS A 16 3.66 -17.47 2.76
CA LYS A 16 3.16 -17.45 4.14
C LYS A 16 4.26 -17.75 5.17
N GLY A 17 4.33 -16.92 6.21
CA GLY A 17 5.28 -17.07 7.31
C GLY A 17 6.66 -16.48 7.03
N LYS A 18 6.96 -16.06 5.80
CA LYS A 18 8.24 -15.43 5.45
C LYS A 18 8.42 -14.14 6.25
N ARG A 19 9.54 -14.05 6.94
CA ARG A 19 9.95 -12.83 7.66
C ARG A 19 10.89 -12.01 6.81
N LEU A 20 10.62 -10.72 6.74
CA LEU A 20 11.40 -9.74 6.01
C LEU A 20 11.94 -8.71 7.01
N VAL A 21 13.21 -8.40 6.91
CA VAL A 21 13.88 -7.45 7.80
C VAL A 21 14.26 -6.21 6.99
N ALA A 22 13.59 -5.10 7.30
CA ALA A 22 13.90 -3.83 6.66
C ALA A 22 15.11 -3.15 7.32
N PRO A 23 15.93 -2.42 6.54
CA PRO A 23 17.02 -1.62 7.07
C PRO A 23 16.53 -0.62 8.13
N LYS A 24 17.26 -0.51 9.24
CA LYS A 24 16.90 0.36 10.39
C LYS A 24 16.73 1.84 10.04
N LYS A 25 17.42 2.28 9.00
CA LYS A 25 17.44 3.69 8.56
C LYS A 25 16.21 4.11 7.75
N LEU A 26 15.33 3.17 7.38
CA LEU A 26 14.13 3.52 6.62
C LEU A 26 13.16 4.30 7.51
N PRO A 27 12.66 5.45 7.05
CA PRO A 27 11.74 6.30 7.80
C PRO A 27 10.30 5.74 7.69
N VAL A 28 10.08 4.53 8.17
CA VAL A 28 8.80 3.83 8.00
C VAL A 28 8.26 3.34 9.34
N ARG A 29 6.94 3.33 9.45
CA ARG A 29 6.22 2.67 10.53
C ARG A 29 5.64 1.37 9.98
N PRO A 30 5.97 0.20 10.56
CA PRO A 30 5.40 -1.04 10.08
C PRO A 30 3.91 -1.13 10.44
N THR A 31 3.08 -1.47 9.46
CA THR A 31 1.73 -1.95 9.70
C THR A 31 1.82 -3.23 10.54
N THR A 32 1.05 -3.31 11.60
CA THR A 32 1.07 -4.51 12.47
C THR A 32 0.50 -5.73 11.73
N ASP A 33 0.97 -6.92 12.08
CA ASP A 33 0.46 -8.17 11.53
C ASP A 33 -1.06 -8.29 11.74
N MET A 34 -1.56 -7.87 12.91
CA MET A 34 -2.99 -7.90 13.24
C MET A 34 -3.81 -6.98 12.33
N ALA A 35 -3.37 -5.74 12.11
CA ALA A 35 -4.06 -4.78 11.24
C ALA A 35 -4.06 -5.27 9.79
N LYS A 36 -2.93 -5.79 9.32
CA LYS A 36 -2.82 -6.37 7.99
C LYS A 36 -3.72 -7.59 7.81
N GLU A 37 -3.74 -8.50 8.78
CA GLU A 37 -4.61 -9.68 8.75
C GLU A 37 -6.09 -9.29 8.71
N ALA A 38 -6.52 -8.33 9.53
CA ALA A 38 -7.89 -7.82 9.52
C ALA A 38 -8.28 -7.23 8.15
N LEU A 39 -7.43 -6.39 7.58
CA LEU A 39 -7.64 -5.81 6.25
C LEU A 39 -7.82 -6.91 5.19
N PHE A 40 -6.88 -7.85 5.12
CA PHE A 40 -6.91 -8.89 4.09
C PHE A 40 -8.03 -9.91 4.30
N ASN A 41 -8.51 -10.11 5.51
CA ASN A 41 -9.71 -10.92 5.77
C ASN A 41 -10.97 -10.25 5.19
N ILE A 42 -11.09 -8.93 5.34
CA ILE A 42 -12.20 -8.16 4.72
C ILE A 42 -12.12 -8.26 3.20
N LEU A 43 -10.94 -8.02 2.62
CA LEU A 43 -10.74 -8.07 1.17
C LEU A 43 -11.00 -9.46 0.58
N ASN A 44 -10.63 -10.52 1.28
CA ASN A 44 -10.83 -11.90 0.84
C ASN A 44 -12.31 -12.29 0.71
N ASN A 45 -13.21 -11.60 1.39
CA ASN A 45 -14.65 -11.83 1.27
C ASN A 45 -15.24 -11.21 0.00
N ASN A 46 -14.56 -10.21 -0.57
CA ASN A 46 -15.09 -9.41 -1.69
C ASN A 46 -14.31 -9.58 -2.98
N PHE A 47 -13.07 -10.06 -2.93
CA PHE A 47 -12.17 -10.08 -4.08
C PHE A 47 -11.43 -11.40 -4.25
N GLN A 48 -11.18 -11.75 -5.51
CA GLN A 48 -10.26 -12.82 -5.89
C GLN A 48 -8.90 -12.21 -6.24
N PHE A 49 -7.92 -12.35 -5.36
CA PHE A 49 -6.63 -11.65 -5.45
C PHE A 49 -5.88 -11.86 -6.77
N SER A 50 -5.98 -13.04 -7.38
CA SER A 50 -5.29 -13.36 -8.64
C SER A 50 -5.74 -12.54 -9.85
N GLN A 51 -6.87 -11.83 -9.73
CA GLN A 51 -7.45 -11.01 -10.80
C GLN A 51 -7.29 -9.51 -10.54
N LEU A 52 -6.72 -9.13 -9.38
CA LEU A 52 -6.63 -7.74 -8.97
C LEU A 52 -5.39 -7.05 -9.49
N SER A 53 -5.58 -5.82 -9.96
CA SER A 53 -4.55 -4.79 -10.11
C SER A 53 -4.50 -3.90 -8.87
N ILE A 54 -3.30 -3.70 -8.34
CA ILE A 54 -3.07 -3.03 -7.06
C ILE A 54 -2.16 -1.81 -7.27
N LEU A 55 -2.55 -0.70 -6.67
CA LEU A 55 -1.72 0.48 -6.53
C LEU A 55 -1.48 0.75 -5.05
N ASP A 56 -0.25 0.56 -4.60
CA ASP A 56 0.19 0.77 -3.21
C ASP A 56 0.92 2.12 -3.11
N LEU A 57 0.26 3.10 -2.52
CA LEU A 57 0.75 4.47 -2.35
C LEU A 57 1.36 4.64 -0.97
N PHE A 58 2.47 5.40 -0.88
CA PHE A 58 3.28 5.51 0.33
C PHE A 58 3.75 4.13 0.81
N SER A 59 4.23 3.32 -0.13
CA SER A 59 4.47 1.87 0.07
C SER A 59 5.49 1.56 1.17
N GLY A 60 6.34 2.50 1.56
CA GLY A 60 7.33 2.33 2.61
C GLY A 60 8.23 1.12 2.38
N THR A 61 8.12 0.11 3.23
CA THR A 61 8.84 -1.16 3.10
C THR A 61 8.19 -2.16 2.15
N GLY A 62 7.02 -1.86 1.59
CA GLY A 62 6.28 -2.75 0.68
C GLY A 62 5.46 -3.83 1.38
N ASN A 63 5.20 -3.71 2.67
CA ASN A 63 4.53 -4.73 3.47
C ASN A 63 3.15 -5.14 2.92
N ILE A 64 2.39 -4.18 2.40
CA ILE A 64 1.08 -4.41 1.78
C ILE A 64 1.24 -5.03 0.37
N ALA A 65 2.15 -4.48 -0.44
CA ALA A 65 2.43 -5.00 -1.78
C ALA A 65 2.85 -6.47 -1.76
N TYR A 66 3.72 -6.88 -0.82
CA TYR A 66 4.13 -8.30 -0.69
C TYR A 66 2.98 -9.21 -0.29
N GLU A 67 2.08 -8.74 0.56
CA GLU A 67 0.92 -9.52 0.98
C GLU A 67 -0.02 -9.79 -0.20
N PHE A 68 -0.31 -8.76 -1.04
CA PHE A 68 -1.06 -8.94 -2.27
C PHE A 68 -0.38 -9.91 -3.24
N ALA A 69 0.93 -9.76 -3.45
CA ALA A 69 1.71 -10.62 -4.33
C ALA A 69 1.69 -12.08 -3.84
N SER A 70 1.90 -12.32 -2.55
CA SER A 70 1.85 -13.65 -1.95
C SER A 70 0.49 -14.32 -2.08
N ARG A 71 -0.59 -13.54 -2.10
CA ARG A 71 -1.97 -14.02 -2.28
C ARG A 71 -2.37 -14.18 -3.74
N GLY A 72 -1.46 -13.87 -4.68
CA GLY A 72 -1.62 -14.18 -6.09
C GLY A 72 -1.85 -12.99 -7.02
N SER A 73 -1.92 -11.75 -6.52
CA SER A 73 -2.03 -10.57 -7.37
C SER A 73 -0.77 -10.42 -8.24
N LYS A 74 -0.95 -10.20 -9.54
CA LYS A 74 0.13 -10.17 -10.53
C LYS A 74 0.44 -8.78 -11.07
N GLU A 75 -0.47 -7.84 -10.89
CA GLU A 75 -0.35 -6.46 -11.34
C GLU A 75 -0.28 -5.54 -10.11
N ILE A 76 0.92 -5.32 -9.60
CA ILE A 76 1.14 -4.52 -8.39
C ILE A 76 2.10 -3.40 -8.72
N THR A 77 1.69 -2.16 -8.45
CA THR A 77 2.54 -0.97 -8.53
C THR A 77 2.70 -0.36 -7.16
N ALA A 78 3.94 -0.25 -6.69
CA ALA A 78 4.30 0.34 -5.41
C ALA A 78 4.99 1.69 -5.64
N VAL A 79 4.44 2.75 -5.04
CA VAL A 79 4.91 4.13 -5.19
C VAL A 79 5.38 4.67 -3.85
N ASP A 80 6.61 5.18 -3.82
CA ASP A 80 7.17 5.86 -2.64
C ASP A 80 8.13 6.97 -3.06
N ALA A 81 8.17 8.05 -2.28
CA ALA A 81 9.10 9.16 -2.52
C ALA A 81 10.53 8.84 -2.08
N ASN A 82 10.71 7.91 -1.14
CA ASN A 82 11.99 7.55 -0.58
C ASN A 82 12.70 6.52 -1.45
N TYR A 83 13.89 6.87 -1.93
CA TYR A 83 14.70 6.01 -2.80
C TYR A 83 15.09 4.68 -2.13
N ASP A 84 15.45 4.71 -0.84
CA ASP A 84 15.87 3.50 -0.13
C ASP A 84 14.69 2.53 0.09
N CYS A 85 13.47 3.06 0.28
CA CYS A 85 12.25 2.26 0.31
C CYS A 85 12.01 1.56 -1.03
N VAL A 86 12.02 2.31 -2.12
CA VAL A 86 11.85 1.77 -3.49
C VAL A 86 12.90 0.71 -3.82
N LYS A 87 14.17 0.98 -3.49
CA LYS A 87 15.27 0.02 -3.67
C LYS A 87 15.07 -1.26 -2.85
N PHE A 88 14.61 -1.12 -1.61
CA PHE A 88 14.32 -2.27 -0.74
C PHE A 88 13.17 -3.11 -1.31
N ILE A 89 12.07 -2.47 -1.75
CA ILE A 89 10.93 -3.18 -2.35
C ILE A 89 11.38 -3.95 -3.59
N LYS A 90 12.11 -3.28 -4.50
CA LYS A 90 12.59 -3.90 -5.73
C LYS A 90 13.45 -5.14 -5.46
N LYS A 91 14.41 -5.04 -4.54
CA LYS A 91 15.28 -6.15 -4.14
C LYS A 91 14.47 -7.31 -3.55
N THR A 92 13.60 -7.03 -2.59
CA THR A 92 12.78 -8.04 -1.93
C THR A 92 11.81 -8.73 -2.90
N ALA A 93 11.21 -7.97 -3.82
CA ALA A 93 10.34 -8.54 -4.85
C ALA A 93 11.11 -9.52 -5.76
N GLN A 94 12.33 -9.19 -6.15
CA GLN A 94 13.20 -10.08 -6.92
C GLN A 94 13.55 -11.37 -6.13
N GLU A 95 13.90 -11.24 -4.86
CA GLU A 95 14.24 -12.37 -3.98
C GLU A 95 13.05 -13.32 -3.75
N LEU A 96 11.82 -12.82 -3.81
CA LEU A 96 10.58 -13.58 -3.60
C LEU A 96 9.88 -13.99 -4.90
N ASP A 97 10.47 -13.65 -6.05
CA ASP A 97 9.86 -13.84 -7.38
C ASP A 97 8.47 -13.20 -7.50
N PHE A 98 8.33 -12.00 -6.96
CA PHE A 98 7.12 -11.19 -7.04
C PHE A 98 7.19 -10.18 -8.18
N ASN A 99 6.14 -10.11 -9.01
CA ASN A 99 6.01 -9.10 -10.05
C ASN A 99 5.46 -7.79 -9.47
N ILE A 100 6.33 -6.99 -8.86
CA ILE A 100 5.99 -5.68 -8.31
C ILE A 100 6.74 -4.59 -9.08
N THR A 101 6.01 -3.73 -9.77
CA THR A 101 6.55 -2.52 -10.37
C THR A 101 6.77 -1.47 -9.30
N THR A 102 7.97 -0.93 -9.20
CA THR A 102 8.32 0.08 -8.20
C THR A 102 8.56 1.43 -8.84
N ILE A 103 7.95 2.48 -8.30
CA ILE A 103 8.06 3.85 -8.80
C ILE A 103 8.53 4.78 -7.69
N LYS A 104 9.68 5.44 -7.92
CA LYS A 104 10.14 6.53 -7.05
C LYS A 104 9.48 7.82 -7.49
N SER A 105 8.50 8.27 -6.73
CA SER A 105 7.81 9.54 -6.97
C SER A 105 7.16 10.06 -5.68
N ASP A 106 7.05 11.36 -5.57
CA ASP A 106 6.02 11.94 -4.71
C ASP A 106 4.64 11.44 -5.14
N VAL A 107 3.80 11.04 -4.17
CA VAL A 107 2.52 10.37 -4.46
C VAL A 107 1.54 11.31 -5.19
N PHE A 108 1.47 12.58 -4.81
CA PHE A 108 0.57 13.53 -5.48
C PHE A 108 1.00 13.78 -6.92
N LYS A 109 2.30 13.98 -7.16
CA LYS A 109 2.85 14.12 -8.52
C LYS A 109 2.61 12.88 -9.37
N PHE A 110 2.68 11.70 -8.75
CA PHE A 110 2.34 10.45 -9.42
C PHE A 110 0.86 10.40 -9.79
N LEU A 111 -0.03 10.64 -8.83
CA LEU A 111 -1.48 10.62 -9.04
C LEU A 111 -1.93 11.63 -10.09
N GLU A 112 -1.35 12.84 -10.09
CA GLU A 112 -1.66 13.88 -11.08
C GLU A 112 -1.32 13.47 -12.52
N LYS A 113 -0.33 12.60 -12.70
CA LYS A 113 0.12 12.10 -14.00
C LYS A 113 -0.37 10.70 -14.33
N ALA A 114 -1.02 10.02 -13.37
CA ALA A 114 -1.46 8.65 -13.55
C ALA A 114 -2.62 8.56 -14.55
N TYR A 115 -2.55 7.55 -15.41
CA TYR A 115 -3.62 7.13 -16.30
C TYR A 115 -4.00 5.66 -16.06
N VAL A 116 -3.29 5.00 -15.11
CA VAL A 116 -3.49 3.59 -14.79
C VAL A 116 -4.65 3.48 -13.81
N LYS A 117 -5.57 2.56 -14.09
CA LYS A 117 -6.64 2.20 -13.16
C LYS A 117 -6.24 0.97 -12.36
N ALA A 118 -6.73 0.91 -11.12
CA ALA A 118 -6.52 -0.24 -10.25
C ALA A 118 -7.85 -0.72 -9.63
N ASP A 119 -7.91 -1.99 -9.28
CA ASP A 119 -9.04 -2.55 -8.54
C ASP A 119 -8.96 -2.18 -7.05
N ILE A 120 -7.75 -2.11 -6.54
CA ILE A 120 -7.50 -1.62 -5.19
C ILE A 120 -6.39 -0.56 -5.22
N ILE A 121 -6.69 0.61 -4.69
CA ILE A 121 -5.72 1.63 -4.35
C ILE A 121 -5.59 1.65 -2.83
N PHE A 122 -4.42 1.30 -2.31
CA PHE A 122 -4.11 1.39 -0.88
C PHE A 122 -3.21 2.59 -0.62
N ALA A 123 -3.47 3.34 0.42
CA ALA A 123 -2.66 4.48 0.83
C ALA A 123 -2.47 4.50 2.35
N ASP A 124 -1.22 4.57 2.79
CA ASP A 124 -0.82 4.78 4.19
C ASP A 124 0.00 6.08 4.29
N PRO A 125 -0.68 7.24 4.20
CA PRO A 125 0.00 8.52 4.20
C PRO A 125 0.68 8.81 5.54
N PRO A 126 1.72 9.68 5.55
CA PRO A 126 2.36 10.13 6.78
C PRO A 126 1.37 10.71 7.78
N TYR A 127 1.56 10.43 9.07
CA TYR A 127 0.66 10.88 10.13
C TYR A 127 0.67 12.39 10.39
N ASP A 128 1.67 13.09 9.88
CA ASP A 128 1.82 14.55 9.94
C ASP A 128 1.09 15.29 8.81
N PHE A 129 0.44 14.56 7.91
CA PHE A 129 -0.44 15.18 6.93
C PHE A 129 -1.57 15.93 7.61
N ASP A 130 -1.76 17.18 7.22
CA ASP A 130 -2.95 17.92 7.60
C ASP A 130 -4.20 17.36 6.87
N GLU A 131 -5.36 17.77 7.31
CA GLU A 131 -6.63 17.32 6.74
C GLU A 131 -6.74 17.62 5.23
N LYS A 132 -6.21 18.73 4.78
CA LYS A 132 -6.24 19.15 3.37
C LYS A 132 -5.34 18.24 2.51
N GLU A 133 -4.15 17.93 2.99
CA GLU A 133 -3.24 17.01 2.31
C GLU A 133 -3.83 15.62 2.24
N PHE A 134 -4.43 15.14 3.35
CA PHE A 134 -5.09 13.85 3.40
C PHE A 134 -6.23 13.75 2.39
N LEU A 135 -7.11 14.76 2.33
CA LEU A 135 -8.28 14.78 1.44
C LEU A 135 -7.92 14.91 -0.05
N LYS A 136 -6.73 15.39 -0.40
CA LYS A 136 -6.27 15.40 -1.80
C LYS A 136 -6.16 13.99 -2.39
N ILE A 137 -5.86 12.98 -1.58
CA ILE A 137 -5.71 11.60 -2.08
C ILE A 137 -7.01 11.11 -2.70
N PRO A 138 -8.13 11.00 -1.96
CA PRO A 138 -9.38 10.56 -2.53
C PRO A 138 -9.90 11.51 -3.61
N GLN A 139 -9.70 12.83 -3.45
CA GLN A 139 -10.09 13.80 -4.45
C GLN A 139 -9.47 13.49 -5.82
N ILE A 140 -8.15 13.37 -5.91
CA ILE A 140 -7.46 13.10 -7.17
C ILE A 140 -7.84 11.72 -7.72
N VAL A 141 -7.94 10.70 -6.87
CA VAL A 141 -8.30 9.34 -7.28
C VAL A 141 -9.67 9.31 -7.97
N PHE A 142 -10.66 10.00 -7.40
CA PHE A 142 -12.01 10.05 -7.96
C PHE A 142 -12.13 10.99 -9.16
N GLU A 143 -11.57 12.20 -9.11
CA GLU A 143 -11.59 13.15 -10.23
C GLU A 143 -10.93 12.57 -11.49
N LYS A 144 -9.85 11.84 -11.33
CA LYS A 144 -9.14 11.20 -12.45
C LYS A 144 -9.66 9.81 -12.79
N ASN A 145 -10.66 9.32 -12.06
CA ASN A 145 -11.24 8.00 -12.30
C ASN A 145 -10.19 6.87 -12.33
N LEU A 146 -9.32 6.83 -11.31
CA LEU A 146 -8.22 5.87 -11.22
C LEU A 146 -8.64 4.50 -10.67
N LEU A 147 -9.89 4.31 -10.30
CA LEU A 147 -10.44 3.01 -9.91
C LEU A 147 -11.12 2.31 -11.07
N ASN A 148 -10.94 1.01 -11.17
CA ASN A 148 -11.74 0.14 -12.00
C ASN A 148 -13.19 0.10 -11.51
N GLN A 149 -14.09 -0.46 -12.30
CA GLN A 149 -15.47 -0.68 -11.87
C GLN A 149 -15.49 -1.59 -10.62
N ASN A 150 -16.19 -1.18 -9.57
CA ASN A 150 -16.21 -1.82 -8.26
C ASN A 150 -14.87 -1.80 -7.51
N GLY A 151 -13.89 -1.04 -7.99
CA GLY A 151 -12.62 -0.84 -7.30
C GLY A 151 -12.78 -0.07 -5.99
N GLN A 152 -11.84 -0.26 -5.08
CA GLN A 152 -11.86 0.36 -3.75
C GLN A 152 -10.60 1.17 -3.48
N LEU A 153 -10.79 2.35 -2.91
CA LEU A 153 -9.74 3.13 -2.29
C LEU A 153 -9.73 2.85 -0.79
N ILE A 154 -8.60 2.39 -0.28
CA ILE A 154 -8.39 2.08 1.13
C ILE A 154 -7.33 3.03 1.66
N ILE A 155 -7.67 3.83 2.67
CA ILE A 155 -6.73 4.79 3.26
C ILE A 155 -6.59 4.50 4.75
N GLU A 156 -5.36 4.25 5.19
CA GLU A 156 -5.05 4.21 6.61
C GLU A 156 -5.04 5.64 7.17
N HIS A 157 -5.74 5.87 8.27
CA HIS A 157 -5.83 7.19 8.87
C HIS A 157 -5.83 7.14 10.39
N SER A 158 -5.53 8.27 11.01
CA SER A 158 -5.65 8.46 12.45
C SER A 158 -7.12 8.45 12.86
N LYS A 159 -7.43 7.92 14.05
CA LYS A 159 -8.77 8.00 14.65
C LYS A 159 -9.29 9.44 14.85
N HIS A 160 -8.40 10.43 14.72
CA HIS A 160 -8.74 11.86 14.86
C HIS A 160 -9.06 12.52 13.51
N THR A 161 -8.84 11.84 12.38
CA THR A 161 -9.17 12.34 11.04
C THR A 161 -10.68 12.24 10.84
N ASN A 162 -11.34 13.38 10.60
CA ASN A 162 -12.76 13.38 10.28
C ASN A 162 -12.97 13.15 8.79
N LEU A 163 -13.65 12.08 8.43
CA LEU A 163 -13.96 11.69 7.05
C LEU A 163 -15.46 11.73 6.74
N SER A 164 -16.30 12.15 7.69
CA SER A 164 -17.76 12.13 7.56
C SER A 164 -18.29 12.98 6.40
N ASP A 165 -17.55 14.02 5.99
CA ASP A 165 -17.95 14.94 4.93
C ASP A 165 -17.48 14.47 3.54
N PHE A 166 -16.78 13.32 3.46
CA PHE A 166 -16.29 12.82 2.19
C PHE A 166 -17.36 11.95 1.50
N PRO A 167 -17.79 12.31 0.27
CA PRO A 167 -18.77 11.51 -0.46
C PRO A 167 -18.19 10.12 -0.78
N ASN A 168 -19.03 9.09 -0.64
CA ASN A 168 -18.68 7.68 -0.87
C ASN A 168 -17.73 7.06 0.16
N PHE A 169 -17.54 7.66 1.32
CA PHE A 169 -16.86 7.03 2.44
C PHE A 169 -17.81 6.04 3.14
N ILE A 170 -17.34 4.79 3.34
CA ILE A 170 -18.08 3.71 4.00
C ILE A 170 -17.30 3.26 5.24
#